data_af754caf96ac6649fe9e7fe38bd1cbaf
#
_entry.id   af754caf96ac6649fe9e7fe38bd1cbaf
#
_cell.length_a   1.000
_cell.length_b   1.000
_cell.length_c   1.000
_cell.angle_alpha   90.00
_cell.angle_beta   90.00
_cell.angle_gamma   90.00
#
_symmetry.space_group_name_H-M   'P 1'
#
loop_
_entity.id
_entity.type
_entity.pdbx_description
1 polymer ?
#
loop_
_entity_poly.entity_id
_entity_poly.type
_entity_poly.pdbx_seq_one_letter_code
_entity_poly.pdbx_strand_id
1 'polypeptide(L)'
;MSATNRTIDRAMTDNWHWCWPSPGPTPVNQSLDAEIFDGDKVPLSETIVREAIQNSLDARLETDGTAVHVRISFHEEVDGPQIKFLKEAMDYRQQAGLFVPPEWDVGKVRWMNIEDFESSGLRGPVDKRTGDFWNYWLNFGLSNKAVNSRGGRGIGRVTFLIASTVSTVIGFTRRHEDKEEHACGMAVLKAGDYNSDFRSTHAYLAEKESGPVYKLHDSNKFKNDLRDAFGFRQDIEQNNDSGLSLAIPYPNEKLTEGGIIASVIEHFGPAVLSGILKVTVSEETLDNNSLPSLAKQYGSDFSNPALIEDPNRYIGLLHATTTDTPSRSLTLIEAKKESLTEHANEEPVLSILNDLEDDKTVVFDIEFPLTGIQGKTQSRITCVAMKTPGKVTSIDMFFRDGMYLPLVRSRTPRGYDMLLFAEDPALSDYLNLCEGKAHLDLLENAEVRQKLKSKGCKVTVKRLVKNLPDAIRLLFVPEVSEPDATVFADMFSVPIDDKPKRQKSPGKPKPGKPVDPPPVVTKRISPFEVNEIQGGFQVKANSEYTDWPASMRMKIAYADGARNPKWNKLDFDLGKMSRKETGCEEIRTINNYLYATLCDKDFLIEVSGFDDNRELDTQVRKMKNPEATDDA
;
A
#
# COMPACT_ATOMS: atom_id res chain seq x y z
N MET A 1 13.20 -43.42 -32.30
CA MET A 1 11.94 -43.15 -32.97
C MET A 1 11.86 -41.67 -33.15
N SER A 2 11.74 -41.23 -34.37
CA SER A 2 11.96 -39.88 -34.88
C SER A 2 10.91 -38.90 -34.37
N ALA A 3 11.36 -37.92 -33.63
CA ALA A 3 10.55 -36.72 -33.36
C ALA A 3 10.50 -35.89 -34.63
N THR A 4 9.36 -35.81 -35.21
CA THR A 4 9.04 -35.01 -36.40
C THR A 4 9.22 -33.52 -36.03
N ASN A 5 10.35 -32.96 -36.45
CA ASN A 5 10.50 -31.51 -36.59
C ASN A 5 9.42 -31.03 -37.58
N ARG A 6 8.30 -30.53 -37.08
CA ARG A 6 7.40 -29.70 -37.88
C ARG A 6 8.08 -28.35 -38.04
N THR A 7 8.83 -28.22 -39.10
CA THR A 7 9.33 -26.94 -39.60
C THR A 7 8.08 -26.08 -39.93
N ILE A 8 7.78 -25.12 -39.06
CA ILE A 8 6.87 -24.02 -39.40
C ILE A 8 7.68 -23.05 -40.27
N ASP A 9 7.94 -23.49 -41.48
CA ASP A 9 8.53 -22.67 -42.54
C ASP A 9 7.37 -21.98 -43.29
N ARG A 10 6.78 -20.96 -42.64
CA ARG A 10 6.04 -19.92 -43.33
C ARG A 10 6.97 -18.73 -43.44
N ALA A 11 7.39 -18.42 -44.66
CA ALA A 11 8.09 -17.19 -45.00
C ALA A 11 7.30 -16.01 -44.40
N MET A 12 7.72 -15.51 -43.23
CA MET A 12 7.16 -14.32 -42.61
C MET A 12 7.68 -13.12 -43.41
N THR A 13 6.81 -12.58 -44.27
CA THR A 13 7.05 -11.29 -44.95
C THR A 13 6.83 -10.09 -44.02
N ASP A 14 6.48 -10.32 -42.77
CA ASP A 14 6.21 -9.30 -41.78
C ASP A 14 7.50 -8.98 -41.01
N ASN A 15 7.95 -7.74 -41.09
CA ASN A 15 9.20 -7.27 -40.51
C ASN A 15 9.02 -6.85 -39.03
N TRP A 16 8.39 -7.69 -38.19
CA TRP A 16 8.21 -7.42 -36.78
C TRP A 16 9.31 -8.06 -35.95
N HIS A 17 10.07 -7.28 -35.18
CA HIS A 17 11.22 -7.74 -34.46
C HIS A 17 11.23 -7.23 -33.01
N TRP A 18 11.81 -8.00 -32.12
CA TRP A 18 12.20 -7.53 -30.81
C TRP A 18 13.56 -6.85 -30.90
N CYS A 19 13.60 -5.54 -30.66
CA CYS A 19 14.80 -4.72 -30.69
C CYS A 19 15.37 -4.55 -29.30
N TRP A 20 16.68 -4.83 -29.16
CA TRP A 20 17.40 -4.57 -27.92
C TRP A 20 18.20 -3.28 -28.05
N PRO A 21 18.08 -2.33 -27.08
CA PRO A 21 18.99 -1.19 -27.02
C PRO A 21 20.42 -1.66 -26.92
N SER A 22 21.34 -0.98 -27.57
CA SER A 22 22.77 -1.28 -27.47
C SER A 22 23.17 -1.27 -26.00
N PRO A 23 23.86 -2.33 -25.50
CA PRO A 23 24.34 -2.36 -24.14
C PRO A 23 25.34 -1.22 -23.93
N GLY A 24 25.23 -0.50 -22.81
CA GLY A 24 26.24 0.47 -22.40
C GLY A 24 27.57 -0.20 -22.09
N PRO A 25 28.65 0.57 -21.83
CA PRO A 25 29.99 0.03 -21.57
C PRO A 25 30.05 -0.89 -20.34
N THR A 26 29.09 -0.81 -19.44
CA THR A 26 28.87 -1.74 -18.32
C THR A 26 27.43 -2.22 -18.37
N PRO A 27 27.14 -3.39 -18.95
CA PRO A 27 25.79 -3.94 -18.94
C PRO A 27 25.37 -4.26 -17.50
N VAL A 28 24.33 -3.60 -17.05
CA VAL A 28 23.69 -3.89 -15.75
C VAL A 28 22.69 -5.00 -15.96
N ASN A 29 22.87 -6.11 -15.27
CA ASN A 29 21.93 -7.21 -15.21
C ASN A 29 20.81 -6.80 -14.22
N GLN A 30 19.85 -6.02 -14.67
CA GLN A 30 18.66 -5.71 -13.86
C GLN A 30 17.69 -6.88 -14.01
N SER A 31 17.71 -7.78 -13.03
CA SER A 31 16.58 -8.68 -12.83
C SER A 31 15.35 -7.84 -12.43
N LEU A 32 14.17 -8.25 -12.89
CA LEU A 32 12.94 -7.83 -12.23
C LEU A 32 12.92 -8.54 -10.88
N ASP A 33 13.51 -7.90 -9.87
CA ASP A 33 13.44 -8.43 -8.52
C ASP A 33 11.97 -8.35 -8.09
N ALA A 34 11.35 -9.52 -7.91
CA ALA A 34 10.03 -9.65 -7.31
C ALA A 34 10.00 -9.00 -5.90
N GLU A 35 11.16 -8.77 -5.30
CA GLU A 35 11.35 -8.02 -4.05
C GLU A 35 10.97 -6.53 -4.13
N ILE A 36 10.87 -5.94 -5.34
CA ILE A 36 10.39 -4.55 -5.49
C ILE A 36 8.90 -4.44 -5.10
N PHE A 37 8.15 -5.50 -5.28
CA PHE A 37 6.80 -5.66 -4.75
C PHE A 37 6.89 -6.69 -3.63
N ASP A 38 6.63 -6.27 -2.41
CA ASP A 38 6.49 -7.09 -1.21
C ASP A 38 5.27 -8.04 -1.42
N GLY A 39 5.45 -8.97 -2.39
CA GLY A 39 4.41 -9.83 -2.96
C GLY A 39 3.75 -10.76 -1.93
N ASP A 40 4.34 -10.85 -0.72
CA ASP A 40 3.77 -11.57 0.40
C ASP A 40 2.74 -10.72 1.19
N LYS A 41 2.68 -9.39 0.95
CA LYS A 41 1.80 -8.49 1.72
C LYS A 41 0.52 -8.11 0.99
N VAL A 42 0.52 -8.10 -0.34
CA VAL A 42 -0.63 -7.71 -1.17
C VAL A 42 -0.77 -8.68 -2.32
N PRO A 43 -1.97 -9.26 -2.56
CA PRO A 43 -2.23 -10.14 -3.67
C PRO A 43 -1.91 -9.50 -5.03
N LEU A 44 -1.48 -10.30 -6.00
CA LEU A 44 -1.15 -9.80 -7.34
C LEU A 44 -2.38 -9.20 -8.05
N SER A 45 -3.56 -9.77 -7.83
CA SER A 45 -4.85 -9.25 -8.35
C SER A 45 -5.10 -7.81 -7.87
N GLU A 46 -4.89 -7.54 -6.58
CA GLU A 46 -5.02 -6.19 -6.06
C GLU A 46 -4.00 -5.23 -6.67
N THR A 47 -2.75 -5.65 -6.76
CA THR A 47 -1.69 -4.81 -7.29
C THR A 47 -1.96 -4.41 -8.73
N ILE A 48 -2.40 -5.37 -9.58
CA ILE A 48 -2.69 -5.11 -11.00
C ILE A 48 -3.95 -4.27 -11.20
N VAL A 49 -5.01 -4.56 -10.44
CA VAL A 49 -6.27 -3.80 -10.48
C VAL A 49 -6.03 -2.35 -10.06
N ARG A 50 -5.30 -2.14 -8.97
CA ARG A 50 -4.98 -0.79 -8.47
C ARG A 50 -4.21 0.02 -9.49
N GLU A 51 -3.15 -0.54 -10.06
CA GLU A 51 -2.33 0.15 -11.06
C GLU A 51 -3.11 0.42 -12.35
N ALA A 52 -3.86 -0.57 -12.87
CA ALA A 52 -4.62 -0.43 -14.09
C ALA A 52 -5.70 0.66 -13.96
N ILE A 53 -6.55 0.54 -12.93
CA ILE A 53 -7.68 1.47 -12.75
C ILE A 53 -7.20 2.87 -12.37
N GLN A 54 -6.16 2.98 -11.54
CA GLN A 54 -5.60 4.30 -11.20
C GLN A 54 -5.06 5.01 -12.44
N ASN A 55 -4.32 4.31 -13.31
CA ASN A 55 -3.82 4.89 -14.56
C ASN A 55 -4.97 5.32 -15.48
N SER A 56 -6.04 4.53 -15.55
CA SER A 56 -7.22 4.84 -16.35
C SER A 56 -7.99 6.06 -15.80
N LEU A 57 -8.16 6.16 -14.49
CA LEU A 57 -8.78 7.32 -13.83
C LEU A 57 -7.92 8.59 -14.00
N ASP A 58 -6.59 8.47 -13.96
CA ASP A 58 -5.66 9.59 -14.21
C ASP A 58 -5.70 10.08 -15.67
N ALA A 59 -6.05 9.19 -16.59
CA ALA A 59 -6.21 9.48 -18.01
C ALA A 59 -7.65 9.87 -18.40
N ARG A 60 -8.57 9.97 -17.43
CA ARG A 60 -9.96 10.32 -17.66
C ARG A 60 -10.09 11.64 -18.41
N LEU A 61 -11.02 11.69 -19.36
CA LEU A 61 -11.41 12.92 -20.02
C LEU A 61 -12.25 13.78 -19.08
N GLU A 62 -11.95 15.08 -18.99
CA GLU A 62 -12.72 16.05 -18.21
C GLU A 62 -14.04 16.42 -18.94
N THR A 63 -14.78 15.45 -19.41
CA THR A 63 -16.09 15.65 -20.01
C THR A 63 -17.18 15.35 -19.01
N ASP A 64 -18.18 16.21 -18.90
CA ASP A 64 -19.26 16.10 -17.92
C ASP A 64 -19.96 14.73 -17.98
N GLY A 65 -19.84 13.97 -16.89
CA GLY A 65 -20.64 12.78 -16.62
C GLY A 65 -20.17 11.48 -17.29
N THR A 66 -19.10 11.46 -18.09
CA THR A 66 -18.63 10.24 -18.74
C THR A 66 -17.78 9.39 -17.76
N ALA A 67 -18.19 8.14 -17.55
CA ALA A 67 -17.41 7.18 -16.77
C ALA A 67 -16.22 6.65 -17.59
N VAL A 68 -15.08 6.48 -16.96
CA VAL A 68 -14.01 5.64 -17.52
C VAL A 68 -14.49 4.19 -17.50
N HIS A 69 -14.41 3.50 -18.63
CA HIS A 69 -14.68 2.09 -18.71
C HIS A 69 -13.38 1.30 -18.76
N VAL A 70 -13.15 0.40 -17.80
CA VAL A 70 -12.03 -0.54 -17.79
C VAL A 70 -12.56 -1.94 -18.09
N ARG A 71 -11.99 -2.61 -19.07
CA ARG A 71 -12.31 -3.99 -19.42
C ARG A 71 -11.11 -4.89 -19.19
N ILE A 72 -11.32 -5.97 -18.44
CA ILE A 72 -10.32 -7.02 -18.19
C ILE A 72 -10.90 -8.33 -18.72
N SER A 73 -10.17 -9.02 -19.60
CA SER A 73 -10.64 -10.27 -20.21
C SER A 73 -9.51 -11.27 -20.37
N PHE A 74 -9.84 -12.55 -20.22
CA PHE A 74 -8.91 -13.66 -20.38
C PHE A 74 -9.18 -14.37 -21.71
N HIS A 75 -8.12 -14.68 -22.43
CA HIS A 75 -8.17 -15.26 -23.76
C HIS A 75 -7.18 -16.40 -23.90
N GLU A 76 -7.50 -17.34 -24.81
CA GLU A 76 -6.56 -18.37 -25.23
C GLU A 76 -6.81 -18.76 -26.70
N GLU A 77 -5.74 -19.08 -27.41
CA GLU A 77 -5.85 -19.53 -28.80
C GLU A 77 -4.70 -20.50 -29.11
N VAL A 78 -4.97 -21.46 -29.98
CA VAL A 78 -3.99 -22.44 -30.48
C VAL A 78 -3.66 -22.09 -31.93
N ASP A 79 -2.35 -22.04 -32.25
CA ASP A 79 -1.82 -21.66 -33.55
C ASP A 79 -2.30 -20.28 -34.04
N GLY A 80 -2.64 -19.38 -33.11
CA GLY A 80 -3.16 -18.06 -33.39
C GLY A 80 -2.09 -17.05 -33.85
N PRO A 81 -2.56 -15.88 -34.35
CA PRO A 81 -1.68 -14.83 -34.88
C PRO A 81 -0.75 -14.21 -33.82
N GLN A 82 -1.00 -14.42 -32.52
CA GLN A 82 -0.18 -13.91 -31.40
C GLN A 82 1.24 -14.50 -31.44
N ILE A 83 1.37 -15.73 -31.94
CA ILE A 83 2.65 -16.44 -32.03
C ILE A 83 3.71 -15.62 -32.77
N LYS A 84 3.32 -14.94 -33.88
CA LYS A 84 4.27 -14.15 -34.67
C LYS A 84 4.88 -12.97 -33.89
N PHE A 85 4.15 -12.41 -32.91
CA PHE A 85 4.61 -11.31 -32.09
C PHE A 85 5.46 -11.78 -30.90
N LEU A 86 5.27 -13.02 -30.43
CA LEU A 86 5.95 -13.56 -29.26
C LEU A 86 7.17 -14.41 -29.59
N LYS A 87 7.24 -14.95 -30.82
CA LYS A 87 8.21 -15.99 -31.20
C LYS A 87 9.65 -15.63 -30.88
N GLU A 88 10.12 -14.48 -31.31
CA GLU A 88 11.55 -14.09 -31.11
C GLU A 88 11.89 -13.93 -29.62
N ALA A 89 10.98 -13.39 -28.82
CA ALA A 89 11.17 -13.28 -27.37
C ALA A 89 11.19 -14.65 -26.70
N MET A 90 10.34 -15.60 -27.16
CA MET A 90 10.29 -16.96 -26.63
C MET A 90 11.54 -17.78 -27.04
N ASP A 91 11.98 -17.65 -28.29
CA ASP A 91 13.22 -18.28 -28.78
C ASP A 91 14.44 -17.78 -27.96
N TYR A 92 14.48 -16.46 -27.67
CA TYR A 92 15.50 -15.91 -26.77
C TYR A 92 15.42 -16.49 -25.36
N ARG A 93 14.23 -16.57 -24.79
CA ARG A 93 14.02 -17.14 -23.44
C ARG A 93 14.53 -18.58 -23.36
N GLN A 94 14.19 -19.38 -24.35
CA GLN A 94 14.62 -20.77 -24.44
C GLN A 94 16.16 -20.88 -24.52
N GLN A 95 16.81 -20.07 -25.37
CA GLN A 95 18.26 -20.05 -25.50
C GLN A 95 18.95 -19.53 -24.23
N ALA A 96 18.38 -18.55 -23.54
CA ALA A 96 18.91 -17.97 -22.31
C ALA A 96 18.63 -18.82 -21.05
N GLY A 97 17.92 -19.96 -21.20
CA GLY A 97 17.54 -20.84 -20.08
C GLY A 97 16.52 -20.21 -19.13
N LEU A 98 15.70 -19.27 -19.62
CA LEU A 98 14.57 -18.68 -18.90
C LEU A 98 13.33 -19.57 -19.03
N PHE A 99 12.40 -19.40 -18.10
CA PHE A 99 11.13 -20.12 -18.14
C PHE A 99 10.36 -19.84 -19.44
N VAL A 100 9.93 -20.92 -20.12
CA VAL A 100 9.01 -20.89 -21.25
C VAL A 100 7.80 -21.74 -20.87
N PRO A 101 6.57 -21.23 -21.00
CA PRO A 101 5.36 -21.99 -20.66
C PRO A 101 5.26 -23.26 -21.51
N PRO A 102 4.92 -24.43 -20.94
CA PRO A 102 4.80 -25.69 -21.70
C PRO A 102 3.77 -25.61 -22.84
N GLU A 103 2.76 -24.78 -22.69
CA GLU A 103 1.72 -24.53 -23.69
C GLU A 103 2.30 -23.94 -24.99
N TRP A 104 3.43 -23.25 -24.91
CA TRP A 104 4.10 -22.69 -26.08
C TRP A 104 4.54 -23.77 -27.09
N ASP A 105 4.98 -24.93 -26.59
CA ASP A 105 5.44 -26.03 -27.43
C ASP A 105 4.31 -26.66 -28.29
N VAL A 106 3.06 -26.47 -27.86
CA VAL A 106 1.87 -26.94 -28.59
C VAL A 106 1.14 -25.79 -29.29
N GLY A 107 1.78 -24.64 -29.43
CA GLY A 107 1.23 -23.47 -30.12
C GLY A 107 0.08 -22.76 -29.38
N LYS A 108 -0.15 -23.08 -28.09
CA LYS A 108 -1.20 -22.44 -27.29
C LYS A 108 -0.68 -21.17 -26.64
N VAL A 109 -1.31 -20.05 -26.92
CA VAL A 109 -1.07 -18.76 -26.29
C VAL A 109 -2.24 -18.40 -25.40
N ARG A 110 -1.97 -18.07 -24.15
CA ARG A 110 -2.94 -17.46 -23.22
C ARG A 110 -2.55 -16.02 -22.97
N TRP A 111 -3.52 -15.12 -22.87
CA TRP A 111 -3.25 -13.73 -22.51
C TRP A 111 -4.41 -13.12 -21.75
N MET A 112 -4.11 -12.10 -20.97
CA MET A 112 -5.09 -11.26 -20.31
C MET A 112 -5.03 -9.87 -20.93
N ASN A 113 -6.18 -9.35 -21.37
CA ASN A 113 -6.30 -7.98 -21.81
C ASN A 113 -6.74 -7.09 -20.65
N ILE A 114 -6.14 -5.90 -20.58
CA ILE A 114 -6.57 -4.79 -19.72
C ILE A 114 -6.71 -3.58 -20.64
N GLU A 115 -7.91 -3.05 -20.76
CA GLU A 115 -8.21 -1.96 -21.68
C GLU A 115 -8.99 -0.87 -20.97
N ASP A 116 -8.65 0.36 -21.21
CA ASP A 116 -9.48 1.50 -20.82
C ASP A 116 -10.10 2.19 -22.05
N PHE A 117 -11.26 2.76 -21.84
CA PHE A 117 -12.04 3.49 -22.83
C PHE A 117 -12.52 4.79 -22.20
N GLU A 118 -12.87 5.78 -23.02
CA GLU A 118 -13.23 7.13 -22.56
C GLU A 118 -12.08 7.81 -21.82
N SER A 119 -10.85 7.48 -22.23
CA SER A 119 -9.63 8.05 -21.66
C SER A 119 -8.79 8.78 -22.72
N SER A 120 -7.80 9.55 -22.29
CA SER A 120 -6.95 10.33 -23.20
C SER A 120 -6.06 9.49 -24.12
N GLY A 121 -5.82 8.22 -23.77
CA GLY A 121 -4.74 7.44 -24.35
C GLY A 121 -3.35 7.97 -23.99
N LEU A 122 -2.29 7.45 -24.63
CA LEU A 122 -0.92 7.91 -24.39
C LEU A 122 -0.60 9.12 -25.26
N ARG A 123 -0.69 10.31 -24.68
CA ARG A 123 -0.52 11.62 -25.37
C ARG A 123 0.93 11.94 -25.68
N GLY A 124 1.10 12.89 -26.57
CA GLY A 124 2.40 13.47 -26.92
C GLY A 124 3.13 12.73 -28.04
N PRO A 125 4.30 13.24 -28.44
CA PRO A 125 5.06 12.70 -29.57
C PRO A 125 5.63 11.32 -29.26
N VAL A 126 5.62 10.43 -30.24
CA VAL A 126 6.19 9.07 -30.12
C VAL A 126 7.67 9.03 -30.57
N ASP A 127 8.12 10.05 -31.31
CA ASP A 127 9.46 10.20 -31.88
C ASP A 127 10.42 11.02 -31.00
N LYS A 128 9.96 11.53 -29.87
CA LYS A 128 10.72 12.37 -28.95
C LYS A 128 10.77 11.74 -27.56
N ARG A 129 11.82 12.09 -26.81
CA ARG A 129 12.01 11.63 -25.42
C ARG A 129 11.13 12.41 -24.43
N THR A 130 9.87 12.68 -24.80
CA THR A 130 8.89 13.42 -24.02
C THR A 130 7.48 12.87 -24.29
N GLY A 131 6.52 13.18 -23.42
CA GLY A 131 5.13 12.75 -23.56
C GLY A 131 4.83 11.41 -22.88
N ASP A 132 3.52 11.08 -22.84
CA ASP A 132 3.02 9.91 -22.10
C ASP A 132 3.49 8.61 -22.73
N PHE A 133 3.56 8.53 -24.08
CA PHE A 133 4.04 7.33 -24.79
C PHE A 133 5.50 7.01 -24.43
N TRP A 134 6.40 8.03 -24.49
CA TRP A 134 7.79 7.86 -24.08
C TRP A 134 7.91 7.45 -22.62
N ASN A 135 7.21 8.13 -21.73
CA ASN A 135 7.26 7.87 -20.29
C ASN A 135 6.71 6.49 -19.94
N TYR A 136 5.69 6.04 -20.65
CA TYR A 136 5.09 4.73 -20.41
C TYR A 136 5.97 3.58 -20.91
N TRP A 137 6.49 3.63 -22.13
CA TRP A 137 7.22 2.51 -22.72
C TRP A 137 8.73 2.56 -22.52
N LEU A 138 9.35 3.73 -22.64
CA LEU A 138 10.80 3.85 -22.85
C LEU A 138 11.54 4.52 -21.68
N ASN A 139 10.84 5.23 -20.79
CA ASN A 139 11.45 5.94 -19.67
C ASN A 139 11.34 5.13 -18.39
N PHE A 140 12.13 4.06 -18.26
CA PHE A 140 12.07 3.16 -17.13
C PHE A 140 12.60 3.82 -15.85
N GLY A 141 11.77 3.87 -14.81
CA GLY A 141 12.16 4.40 -13.49
C GLY A 141 12.03 5.93 -13.32
N LEU A 142 11.66 6.69 -14.36
CA LEU A 142 11.42 8.13 -14.28
C LEU A 142 9.98 8.45 -14.66
N SER A 143 9.37 9.39 -13.98
CA SER A 143 8.06 9.94 -14.30
C SER A 143 8.16 11.46 -14.45
N ASN A 144 7.72 12.00 -15.59
CA ASN A 144 7.61 13.44 -15.83
C ASN A 144 6.17 13.95 -15.63
N LYS A 145 5.31 13.15 -14.98
CA LYS A 145 3.94 13.58 -14.72
C LYS A 145 3.95 14.89 -13.88
N ALA A 146 3.05 15.80 -14.23
CA ALA A 146 2.85 17.04 -13.51
C ALA A 146 2.59 16.77 -12.01
N VAL A 147 2.85 17.78 -11.18
CA VAL A 147 2.76 17.69 -9.72
C VAL A 147 1.41 17.15 -9.21
N ASN A 148 0.37 17.23 -10.03
CA ASN A 148 -1.01 16.85 -9.71
C ASN A 148 -1.43 15.47 -10.24
N SER A 149 -0.54 14.71 -10.90
CA SER A 149 -0.92 13.37 -11.38
C SER A 149 -0.66 12.31 -10.30
N ARG A 150 -1.63 11.40 -10.13
CA ARG A 150 -1.66 10.34 -9.10
C ARG A 150 -0.54 9.30 -9.26
N GLY A 151 0.00 9.10 -10.47
CA GLY A 151 1.07 8.15 -10.77
C GLY A 151 2.46 8.77 -10.73
N GLY A 152 3.14 8.76 -9.59
CA GLY A 152 4.31 9.61 -9.35
C GLY A 152 5.70 9.11 -9.76
N ARG A 153 5.94 7.82 -10.17
CA ARG A 153 7.33 7.32 -10.24
C ARG A 153 7.64 6.25 -11.31
N GLY A 154 6.74 5.93 -12.24
CA GLY A 154 7.02 5.01 -13.35
C GLY A 154 7.32 3.55 -12.93
N ILE A 155 6.99 3.15 -11.70
CA ILE A 155 7.22 1.78 -11.18
C ILE A 155 6.00 0.90 -11.47
N GLY A 156 4.81 1.49 -11.59
CA GLY A 156 3.56 0.75 -11.72
C GLY A 156 3.49 -0.20 -12.92
N ARG A 157 4.10 0.18 -14.06
CA ARG A 157 4.18 -0.73 -15.23
C ARG A 157 4.99 -2.01 -14.98
N VAL A 158 5.87 -2.05 -13.97
CA VAL A 158 6.56 -3.27 -13.55
C VAL A 158 5.55 -4.31 -13.09
N THR A 159 4.43 -3.89 -12.53
CA THR A 159 3.31 -4.75 -12.14
C THR A 159 2.80 -5.58 -13.32
N PHE A 160 2.62 -4.96 -14.48
CA PHE A 160 2.14 -5.68 -15.69
C PHE A 160 3.17 -6.69 -16.20
N LEU A 161 4.46 -6.39 -16.09
CA LEU A 161 5.54 -7.33 -16.44
C LEU A 161 5.61 -8.52 -15.47
N ILE A 162 5.44 -8.28 -14.17
CA ILE A 162 5.40 -9.35 -13.14
C ILE A 162 4.13 -10.19 -13.28
N ALA A 163 3.03 -9.60 -13.74
CA ALA A 163 1.78 -10.32 -14.02
C ALA A 163 1.94 -11.35 -15.14
N SER A 164 2.90 -11.17 -16.05
CA SER A 164 3.25 -12.12 -17.10
C SER A 164 4.33 -13.09 -16.62
N THR A 165 4.09 -14.40 -16.69
CA THR A 165 5.12 -15.42 -16.37
C THR A 165 6.32 -15.38 -17.33
N VAL A 166 6.15 -14.69 -18.45
CA VAL A 166 7.22 -14.45 -19.45
C VAL A 166 7.69 -12.99 -19.47
N SER A 167 7.33 -12.20 -18.44
CA SER A 167 7.76 -10.82 -18.25
C SER A 167 7.62 -9.96 -19.52
N THR A 168 6.48 -10.12 -20.21
CA THR A 168 6.19 -9.46 -21.48
C THR A 168 4.85 -8.76 -21.43
N VAL A 169 4.77 -7.55 -21.99
CA VAL A 169 3.54 -6.78 -22.15
C VAL A 169 3.50 -6.22 -23.58
N ILE A 170 2.36 -6.35 -24.21
CA ILE A 170 2.10 -5.76 -25.53
C ILE A 170 0.98 -4.76 -25.38
N GLY A 171 1.08 -3.61 -26.05
CA GLY A 171 0.07 -2.57 -25.91
C GLY A 171 -0.24 -1.85 -27.21
N PHE A 172 -1.44 -1.29 -27.19
CA PHE A 172 -2.01 -0.49 -28.25
C PHE A 172 -2.71 0.72 -27.61
N THR A 173 -2.53 1.91 -28.14
CA THR A 173 -3.22 3.12 -27.69
C THR A 173 -3.86 3.84 -28.84
N ARG A 174 -5.07 4.37 -28.64
CA ARG A 174 -5.73 5.33 -29.51
C ARG A 174 -5.93 6.62 -28.74
N ARG A 175 -5.35 7.69 -29.22
CA ARG A 175 -5.40 9.00 -28.56
C ARG A 175 -6.74 9.69 -28.79
N HIS A 176 -7.23 10.38 -27.77
CA HIS A 176 -8.48 11.11 -27.87
C HIS A 176 -8.35 12.35 -28.76
N GLU A 177 -7.24 13.09 -28.65
CA GLU A 177 -7.04 14.41 -29.29
C GLU A 177 -7.03 14.35 -30.81
N ASP A 178 -6.24 13.46 -31.37
CA ASP A 178 -5.97 13.36 -32.82
C ASP A 178 -6.42 12.04 -33.44
N LYS A 179 -6.94 11.11 -32.64
CA LYS A 179 -7.37 9.76 -33.04
C LYS A 179 -6.22 8.89 -33.59
N GLU A 180 -4.98 9.31 -33.39
CA GLU A 180 -3.83 8.55 -33.81
C GLU A 180 -3.64 7.28 -32.96
N GLU A 181 -3.21 6.22 -33.63
CA GLU A 181 -2.99 4.91 -33.05
C GLU A 181 -1.51 4.58 -33.00
N HIS A 182 -1.07 4.04 -31.86
CA HIS A 182 0.30 3.60 -31.67
C HIS A 182 0.33 2.24 -30.96
N ALA A 183 1.34 1.43 -31.28
CA ALA A 183 1.52 0.13 -30.68
C ALA A 183 2.96 -0.06 -30.22
N CYS A 184 3.17 -0.81 -29.15
CA CYS A 184 4.48 -1.16 -28.63
C CYS A 184 4.41 -2.47 -27.84
N GLY A 185 5.52 -3.16 -27.70
CA GLY A 185 5.67 -4.26 -26.76
C GLY A 185 6.95 -4.08 -25.97
N MET A 186 6.98 -4.58 -24.75
CA MET A 186 8.15 -4.61 -23.89
C MET A 186 8.30 -6.00 -23.27
N ALA A 187 9.51 -6.55 -23.33
CA ALA A 187 9.88 -7.77 -22.62
C ALA A 187 11.11 -7.51 -21.75
N VAL A 188 11.11 -8.08 -20.54
CA VAL A 188 12.29 -8.08 -19.68
C VAL A 188 12.85 -9.49 -19.63
N LEU A 189 14.08 -9.62 -20.14
CA LEU A 189 14.77 -10.86 -20.34
C LEU A 189 16.08 -10.85 -19.53
N LYS A 190 16.94 -11.81 -19.73
CA LYS A 190 18.27 -11.86 -19.12
C LYS A 190 19.28 -11.24 -20.08
N ALA A 191 20.23 -10.42 -19.60
CA ALA A 191 21.33 -9.97 -20.45
C ALA A 191 22.23 -11.18 -20.83
N GLY A 192 22.63 -11.24 -22.10
CA GLY A 192 23.49 -12.35 -22.58
C GLY A 192 23.60 -12.39 -24.08
N ASP A 193 24.31 -13.38 -24.56
CA ASP A 193 24.52 -13.62 -26.00
C ASP A 193 23.31 -14.31 -26.62
N TYR A 194 22.85 -13.78 -27.75
CA TYR A 194 21.80 -14.34 -28.58
C TYR A 194 22.17 -14.20 -30.04
N ASN A 195 22.25 -15.32 -30.77
CA ASN A 195 22.68 -15.35 -32.17
C ASN A 195 24.01 -14.61 -32.40
N SER A 196 24.99 -14.80 -31.50
CA SER A 196 26.33 -14.18 -31.51
C SER A 196 26.37 -12.67 -31.18
N ASP A 197 25.25 -12.05 -30.84
CA ASP A 197 25.18 -10.66 -30.40
C ASP A 197 24.83 -10.57 -28.91
N PHE A 198 25.52 -9.72 -28.16
CA PHE A 198 25.16 -9.45 -26.77
C PHE A 198 23.91 -8.58 -26.70
N ARG A 199 22.88 -9.06 -26.01
CA ARG A 199 21.59 -8.38 -25.82
C ARG A 199 21.44 -7.86 -24.40
N SER A 200 20.83 -6.67 -24.26
CA SER A 200 20.46 -6.09 -22.97
C SER A 200 19.23 -6.78 -22.37
N THR A 201 18.92 -6.49 -21.11
CA THR A 201 17.75 -7.08 -20.42
C THR A 201 16.39 -6.64 -20.99
N HIS A 202 16.30 -5.47 -21.58
CA HIS A 202 15.04 -4.93 -22.10
C HIS A 202 15.00 -5.08 -23.62
N ALA A 203 13.88 -5.58 -24.11
CA ALA A 203 13.56 -5.67 -25.52
C ALA A 203 12.25 -4.96 -25.82
N TYR A 204 12.15 -4.38 -26.99
CA TYR A 204 10.97 -3.65 -27.45
C TYR A 204 10.51 -4.17 -28.79
N LEU A 205 9.20 -4.43 -28.92
CA LEU A 205 8.63 -4.86 -30.20
C LEU A 205 8.67 -3.69 -31.19
N ALA A 206 9.23 -3.92 -32.38
CA ALA A 206 9.53 -2.89 -33.36
C ALA A 206 9.35 -3.38 -34.80
N GLU A 207 9.18 -2.44 -35.75
CA GLU A 207 8.98 -2.73 -37.16
C GLU A 207 10.30 -3.09 -37.89
N LYS A 208 11.46 -2.60 -37.41
CA LYS A 208 12.77 -2.82 -38.02
C LYS A 208 13.87 -2.95 -37.00
N GLU A 209 14.87 -3.75 -37.32
CA GLU A 209 16.05 -3.96 -36.50
C GLU A 209 16.94 -2.71 -36.32
N SER A 210 16.91 -1.77 -37.24
CA SER A 210 17.86 -0.65 -37.28
C SER A 210 17.20 0.69 -37.02
N GLY A 211 17.62 1.32 -35.98
CA GLY A 211 17.23 2.67 -35.62
C GLY A 211 17.05 2.85 -34.12
N PRO A 212 16.92 4.08 -33.65
CA PRO A 212 16.58 4.28 -32.25
C PRO A 212 15.23 3.63 -31.95
N VAL A 213 15.15 2.87 -30.87
CA VAL A 213 13.96 2.13 -30.39
C VAL A 213 12.68 2.98 -30.31
N TYR A 214 12.80 4.27 -30.35
CA TYR A 214 11.70 5.23 -30.31
C TYR A 214 11.15 5.66 -31.68
N LYS A 215 11.71 5.21 -32.80
CA LYS A 215 11.09 5.33 -34.12
C LYS A 215 10.18 4.12 -34.37
N LEU A 216 9.24 3.95 -33.47
CA LEU A 216 8.33 2.83 -33.48
C LEU A 216 7.14 3.17 -34.37
N HIS A 217 7.05 2.49 -35.53
CA HIS A 217 5.79 2.07 -36.15
C HIS A 217 4.87 3.16 -36.71
N ASP A 218 5.17 3.63 -37.89
CA ASP A 218 4.19 4.35 -38.71
C ASP A 218 3.31 3.41 -39.57
N SER A 219 3.62 2.11 -39.61
CA SER A 219 2.91 1.15 -40.43
C SER A 219 1.54 0.83 -39.86
N ASN A 220 0.49 1.23 -40.59
CA ASN A 220 -0.88 0.83 -40.24
C ASN A 220 -1.09 -0.68 -40.25
N LYS A 221 -0.32 -1.42 -41.07
CA LYS A 221 -0.38 -2.88 -41.11
C LYS A 221 0.03 -3.49 -39.77
N PHE A 222 1.15 -3.06 -39.17
CA PHE A 222 1.60 -3.55 -37.88
C PHE A 222 0.56 -3.30 -36.79
N LYS A 223 0.07 -2.06 -36.71
CA LYS A 223 -0.92 -1.66 -35.69
C LYS A 223 -2.21 -2.48 -35.82
N ASN A 224 -2.71 -2.65 -37.04
CA ASN A 224 -3.90 -3.45 -37.29
C ASN A 224 -3.67 -4.94 -36.97
N ASP A 225 -2.57 -5.52 -37.47
CA ASP A 225 -2.24 -6.92 -37.21
C ASP A 225 -2.10 -7.21 -35.71
N LEU A 226 -1.49 -6.29 -34.94
CA LEU A 226 -1.33 -6.43 -33.50
C LEU A 226 -2.68 -6.27 -32.79
N ARG A 227 -3.47 -5.25 -33.15
CA ARG A 227 -4.81 -5.03 -32.59
C ARG A 227 -5.68 -6.26 -32.80
N ASP A 228 -5.72 -6.77 -34.02
CA ASP A 228 -6.56 -7.92 -34.39
C ASP A 228 -6.06 -9.21 -33.73
N ALA A 229 -4.73 -9.42 -33.64
CA ALA A 229 -4.16 -10.60 -33.00
C ALA A 229 -4.50 -10.71 -31.51
N PHE A 230 -4.49 -9.61 -30.77
CA PHE A 230 -4.78 -9.60 -29.34
C PHE A 230 -6.24 -9.23 -29.03
N GLY A 231 -7.07 -9.00 -30.04
CA GLY A 231 -8.48 -8.68 -29.88
C GLY A 231 -8.74 -7.33 -29.21
N PHE A 232 -7.82 -6.36 -29.38
CA PHE A 232 -7.95 -5.05 -28.77
C PHE A 232 -9.11 -4.25 -29.35
N ARG A 233 -9.85 -3.56 -28.48
CA ARG A 233 -10.90 -2.57 -28.81
C ARG A 233 -12.03 -3.13 -29.69
N GLN A 234 -12.33 -4.42 -29.51
CA GLN A 234 -13.47 -5.06 -30.16
C GLN A 234 -14.78 -4.67 -29.46
N ASP A 235 -15.88 -4.63 -30.24
CA ASP A 235 -17.26 -4.41 -29.78
C ASP A 235 -17.47 -3.07 -29.04
N ILE A 236 -16.68 -2.05 -29.35
CA ILE A 236 -16.84 -0.69 -28.82
C ILE A 236 -17.29 0.26 -29.92
N GLU A 237 -18.24 1.14 -29.59
CA GLU A 237 -18.68 2.20 -30.49
C GLU A 237 -17.52 3.12 -30.88
N GLN A 238 -17.37 3.42 -32.18
CA GLN A 238 -16.21 4.15 -32.72
C GLN A 238 -15.93 5.53 -32.10
N ASN A 239 -16.91 6.13 -31.44
CA ASN A 239 -16.75 7.45 -30.83
C ASN A 239 -16.11 7.41 -29.43
N ASN A 240 -16.17 6.25 -28.74
CA ASN A 240 -15.78 6.09 -27.34
C ASN A 240 -14.57 5.16 -27.18
N ASP A 241 -13.79 4.98 -28.22
CA ASP A 241 -12.71 4.00 -28.29
C ASP A 241 -11.31 4.53 -27.99
N SER A 242 -11.16 5.79 -27.57
CA SER A 242 -9.87 6.33 -27.17
C SER A 242 -9.40 5.72 -25.82
N GLY A 243 -8.11 5.43 -25.71
CA GLY A 243 -7.53 4.88 -24.50
C GLY A 243 -6.32 3.98 -24.74
N LEU A 244 -6.00 3.16 -23.76
CA LEU A 244 -4.89 2.21 -23.74
C LEU A 244 -5.40 0.77 -23.62
N SER A 245 -4.86 -0.12 -24.44
CA SER A 245 -5.06 -1.57 -24.35
C SER A 245 -3.73 -2.27 -24.10
N LEU A 246 -3.69 -3.18 -23.15
CA LEU A 246 -2.53 -4.00 -22.79
C LEU A 246 -2.90 -5.46 -22.90
N ALA A 247 -2.06 -6.27 -23.54
CA ALA A 247 -2.09 -7.73 -23.45
C ALA A 247 -0.90 -8.21 -22.60
N ILE A 248 -1.21 -9.07 -21.65
CA ILE A 248 -0.27 -9.73 -20.76
C ILE A 248 -0.20 -11.21 -21.15
N PRO A 249 0.80 -11.61 -21.96
CA PRO A 249 0.93 -13.01 -22.37
C PRO A 249 1.26 -13.89 -21.17
N TYR A 250 0.67 -15.06 -21.11
CA TYR A 250 0.83 -16.06 -20.05
C TYR A 250 0.67 -15.45 -18.66
N PRO A 251 -0.53 -14.92 -18.34
CA PRO A 251 -0.78 -14.32 -17.04
C PRO A 251 -0.51 -15.32 -15.91
N ASN A 252 -0.02 -14.80 -14.79
CA ASN A 252 0.24 -15.58 -13.59
C ASN A 252 -1.05 -16.26 -13.12
N GLU A 253 -0.98 -17.52 -12.71
CA GLU A 253 -2.14 -18.31 -12.27
C GLU A 253 -2.85 -17.75 -11.03
N LYS A 254 -2.19 -16.88 -10.27
CA LYS A 254 -2.80 -16.14 -9.14
C LYS A 254 -3.81 -15.06 -9.60
N LEU A 255 -3.81 -14.71 -10.88
CA LEU A 255 -4.76 -13.76 -11.48
C LEU A 255 -6.00 -14.53 -11.92
N THR A 256 -7.03 -14.51 -11.09
CA THR A 256 -8.34 -15.11 -11.35
C THR A 256 -9.40 -14.04 -11.55
N GLU A 257 -10.45 -14.34 -12.30
CA GLU A 257 -11.58 -13.42 -12.49
C GLU A 257 -12.20 -13.01 -11.14
N GLY A 258 -12.44 -13.98 -10.24
CA GLY A 258 -12.98 -13.72 -8.91
C GLY A 258 -12.08 -12.80 -8.08
N GLY A 259 -10.78 -13.07 -8.06
CA GLY A 259 -9.81 -12.22 -7.35
C GLY A 259 -9.71 -10.80 -7.93
N ILE A 260 -9.88 -10.63 -9.25
CA ILE A 260 -9.93 -9.31 -9.89
C ILE A 260 -11.23 -8.59 -9.53
N ILE A 261 -12.40 -9.25 -9.64
CA ILE A 261 -13.70 -8.68 -9.29
C ILE A 261 -13.71 -8.22 -7.82
N ALA A 262 -13.29 -9.10 -6.91
CA ALA A 262 -13.18 -8.77 -5.48
C ALA A 262 -12.26 -7.57 -5.25
N SER A 263 -11.09 -7.53 -5.93
CA SER A 263 -10.15 -6.41 -5.83
C SER A 263 -10.75 -5.09 -6.34
N VAL A 264 -11.52 -5.11 -7.42
CA VAL A 264 -12.23 -3.91 -7.93
C VAL A 264 -13.24 -3.41 -6.89
N ILE A 265 -14.04 -4.30 -6.32
CA ILE A 265 -15.05 -3.94 -5.31
C ILE A 265 -14.37 -3.38 -4.07
N GLU A 266 -13.34 -4.03 -3.56
CA GLU A 266 -12.63 -3.62 -2.35
C GLU A 266 -11.93 -2.28 -2.52
N HIS A 267 -11.22 -2.08 -3.65
CA HIS A 267 -10.36 -0.91 -3.82
C HIS A 267 -11.04 0.28 -4.50
N PHE A 268 -12.05 0.04 -5.33
CA PHE A 268 -12.70 1.08 -6.15
C PHE A 268 -14.23 1.10 -6.04
N GLY A 269 -14.80 0.41 -5.06
CA GLY A 269 -16.25 0.41 -4.81
C GLY A 269 -16.87 1.82 -4.81
N PRO A 270 -16.28 2.83 -4.13
CA PRO A 270 -16.78 4.21 -4.20
C PRO A 270 -16.80 4.80 -5.60
N ALA A 271 -15.77 4.57 -6.41
CA ALA A 271 -15.67 5.08 -7.78
C ALA A 271 -16.71 4.43 -8.72
N VAL A 272 -16.99 3.15 -8.50
CA VAL A 272 -18.04 2.43 -9.24
C VAL A 272 -19.43 2.97 -8.87
N LEU A 273 -19.70 3.12 -7.57
CA LEU A 273 -20.99 3.64 -7.09
C LEU A 273 -21.26 5.08 -7.52
N SER A 274 -20.23 5.93 -7.54
CA SER A 274 -20.36 7.32 -7.99
C SER A 274 -20.54 7.45 -9.51
N GLY A 275 -20.41 6.34 -10.26
CA GLY A 275 -20.54 6.32 -11.71
C GLY A 275 -19.38 6.96 -12.47
N ILE A 276 -18.24 7.24 -11.82
CA ILE A 276 -17.02 7.72 -12.49
C ILE A 276 -16.21 6.58 -13.11
N LEU A 277 -16.44 5.36 -12.66
CA LEU A 277 -15.79 4.15 -13.10
C LEU A 277 -16.80 3.05 -13.41
N LYS A 278 -16.66 2.40 -14.56
CA LYS A 278 -17.32 1.16 -14.93
C LYS A 278 -16.24 0.12 -15.19
N VAL A 279 -16.40 -1.09 -14.66
CA VAL A 279 -15.43 -2.17 -14.91
C VAL A 279 -16.18 -3.39 -15.47
N THR A 280 -15.62 -4.00 -16.51
CA THR A 280 -16.10 -5.28 -17.02
C THR A 280 -14.97 -6.29 -16.89
N VAL A 281 -15.22 -7.41 -16.21
CA VAL A 281 -14.28 -8.53 -16.06
C VAL A 281 -14.91 -9.74 -16.74
N SER A 282 -14.35 -10.16 -17.88
CA SER A 282 -14.95 -11.17 -18.75
C SER A 282 -16.43 -10.85 -19.07
N GLU A 283 -17.37 -11.62 -18.54
CA GLU A 283 -18.81 -11.43 -18.74
C GLU A 283 -19.47 -10.54 -17.66
N GLU A 284 -18.79 -10.31 -16.55
CA GLU A 284 -19.35 -9.58 -15.42
C GLU A 284 -19.07 -8.07 -15.50
N THR A 285 -20.11 -7.27 -15.37
CA THR A 285 -20.01 -5.80 -15.36
C THR A 285 -20.27 -5.26 -13.96
N LEU A 286 -19.30 -4.52 -13.41
CA LEU A 286 -19.38 -3.83 -12.14
C LEU A 286 -19.88 -2.40 -12.37
N ASP A 287 -21.08 -2.14 -11.93
CA ASP A 287 -21.72 -0.83 -11.89
C ASP A 287 -22.54 -0.68 -10.61
N ASN A 288 -23.24 0.43 -10.45
CA ASN A 288 -24.07 0.70 -9.27
C ASN A 288 -25.12 -0.39 -8.99
N ASN A 289 -25.66 -1.04 -10.03
CA ASN A 289 -26.74 -2.03 -9.89
C ASN A 289 -26.22 -3.43 -9.56
N SER A 290 -25.09 -3.82 -10.16
CA SER A 290 -24.53 -5.16 -10.04
C SER A 290 -23.64 -5.33 -8.81
N LEU A 291 -23.07 -4.23 -8.27
CA LEU A 291 -22.10 -4.25 -7.17
C LEU A 291 -22.55 -5.11 -5.97
N PRO A 292 -23.79 -5.01 -5.44
CA PRO A 292 -24.22 -5.82 -4.30
C PRO A 292 -24.26 -7.32 -4.59
N SER A 293 -24.73 -7.72 -5.77
CA SER A 293 -24.80 -9.13 -6.14
C SER A 293 -23.41 -9.74 -6.36
N LEU A 294 -22.52 -9.01 -7.02
CA LEU A 294 -21.16 -9.45 -7.27
C LEU A 294 -20.34 -9.51 -5.98
N ALA A 295 -20.51 -8.55 -5.06
CA ALA A 295 -19.87 -8.59 -3.75
C ALA A 295 -20.25 -9.85 -2.96
N LYS A 296 -21.52 -10.28 -3.05
CA LYS A 296 -21.97 -11.52 -2.42
C LYS A 296 -21.44 -12.77 -3.15
N GLN A 297 -21.42 -12.77 -4.49
CA GLN A 297 -20.98 -13.89 -5.31
C GLN A 297 -19.50 -14.18 -5.11
N TYR A 298 -18.67 -13.15 -5.08
CA TYR A 298 -17.21 -13.23 -4.97
C TYR A 298 -16.69 -12.91 -3.56
N GLY A 299 -17.53 -13.04 -2.53
CA GLY A 299 -17.21 -12.70 -1.14
C GLY A 299 -16.01 -13.43 -0.56
N SER A 300 -15.76 -14.69 -1.01
CA SER A 300 -14.59 -15.48 -0.58
C SER A 300 -13.25 -15.02 -1.16
N ASP A 301 -13.27 -14.20 -2.21
CA ASP A 301 -12.08 -13.74 -2.93
C ASP A 301 -11.56 -12.39 -2.43
N PHE A 302 -12.25 -11.75 -1.47
CA PHE A 302 -11.75 -10.53 -0.83
C PHE A 302 -10.46 -10.79 -0.06
N SER A 303 -9.60 -9.78 0.03
CA SER A 303 -8.41 -9.82 0.88
C SER A 303 -8.67 -9.34 2.30
N ASN A 304 -9.63 -8.43 2.47
CA ASN A 304 -10.00 -7.87 3.76
C ASN A 304 -10.88 -8.87 4.55
N PRO A 305 -10.43 -9.36 5.73
CA PRO A 305 -11.19 -10.33 6.52
C PRO A 305 -12.61 -9.89 6.88
N ALA A 306 -12.82 -8.58 7.12
CA ALA A 306 -14.14 -8.05 7.47
C ALA A 306 -15.13 -8.15 6.29
N LEU A 307 -14.64 -8.04 5.05
CA LEU A 307 -15.44 -8.17 3.83
C LEU A 307 -15.72 -9.66 3.52
N ILE A 308 -14.77 -10.56 3.81
CA ILE A 308 -14.98 -12.01 3.71
C ILE A 308 -16.11 -12.46 4.65
N GLU A 309 -16.14 -11.94 5.88
CA GLU A 309 -17.16 -12.28 6.88
C GLU A 309 -18.57 -11.84 6.44
N ASP A 310 -18.72 -10.61 5.95
CA ASP A 310 -20.00 -10.08 5.44
C ASP A 310 -19.78 -8.88 4.51
N PRO A 311 -19.78 -9.08 3.19
CA PRO A 311 -19.61 -8.00 2.23
C PRO A 311 -20.80 -7.02 2.21
N ASN A 312 -22.01 -7.42 2.67
CA ASN A 312 -23.18 -6.53 2.63
C ASN A 312 -23.02 -5.33 3.57
N ARG A 313 -22.29 -5.48 4.68
CA ARG A 313 -21.99 -4.35 5.58
C ARG A 313 -21.21 -3.26 4.84
N TYR A 314 -20.18 -3.65 4.10
CA TYR A 314 -19.40 -2.71 3.29
C TYR A 314 -20.25 -2.04 2.22
N ILE A 315 -21.04 -2.82 1.48
CA ILE A 315 -21.94 -2.28 0.45
C ILE A 315 -22.97 -1.33 1.06
N GLY A 316 -23.52 -1.66 2.24
CA GLY A 316 -24.45 -0.78 2.97
C GLY A 316 -23.81 0.56 3.34
N LEU A 317 -22.58 0.55 3.86
CA LEU A 317 -21.82 1.77 4.16
C LEU A 317 -21.53 2.59 2.90
N LEU A 318 -21.17 1.94 1.78
CA LEU A 318 -20.97 2.62 0.51
C LEU A 318 -22.25 3.29 0.00
N HIS A 319 -23.39 2.61 0.04
CA HIS A 319 -24.67 3.20 -0.38
C HIS A 319 -25.07 4.40 0.47
N ALA A 320 -24.78 4.39 1.76
CA ALA A 320 -25.06 5.54 2.62
C ALA A 320 -24.33 6.82 2.14
N THR A 321 -23.16 6.70 1.51
CA THR A 321 -22.44 7.86 0.96
C THR A 321 -23.15 8.51 -0.23
N THR A 322 -23.98 7.75 -0.95
CA THR A 322 -24.68 8.24 -2.16
C THR A 322 -26.11 8.71 -1.86
N THR A 323 -26.72 8.17 -0.79
CA THR A 323 -28.11 8.47 -0.42
C THR A 323 -28.20 9.58 0.63
N ASP A 324 -27.23 9.66 1.51
CA ASP A 324 -27.26 10.56 2.66
C ASP A 324 -26.22 11.68 2.49
N THR A 325 -26.69 12.91 2.44
CA THR A 325 -25.78 14.06 2.57
C THR A 325 -25.31 14.16 4.02
N PRO A 326 -24.03 14.54 4.27
CA PRO A 326 -23.55 14.76 5.64
C PRO A 326 -24.46 15.75 6.37
N SER A 327 -25.17 15.25 7.37
CA SER A 327 -26.12 16.07 8.16
C SER A 327 -25.43 16.77 9.31
N ARG A 328 -24.19 16.41 9.61
CA ARG A 328 -23.40 16.90 10.74
C ARG A 328 -21.97 17.19 10.31
N SER A 329 -21.38 18.24 10.87
CA SER A 329 -19.98 18.60 10.65
C SER A 329 -19.30 18.90 11.98
N LEU A 330 -18.10 18.37 12.15
CA LEU A 330 -17.19 18.68 13.25
C LEU A 330 -16.08 19.57 12.72
N THR A 331 -15.96 20.79 13.23
CA THR A 331 -14.92 21.72 12.78
C THR A 331 -13.75 21.75 13.77
N LEU A 332 -12.58 21.35 13.33
CA LEU A 332 -11.35 21.40 14.13
C LEU A 332 -10.68 22.76 13.95
N ILE A 333 -10.34 23.42 15.06
CA ILE A 333 -9.60 24.70 15.05
C ILE A 333 -8.17 24.51 14.60
N GLU A 334 -7.55 23.39 14.99
CA GLU A 334 -6.23 22.99 14.56
C GLU A 334 -6.25 21.51 14.14
N ALA A 335 -5.58 21.20 13.03
CA ALA A 335 -5.44 19.82 12.57
C ALA A 335 -4.44 19.03 13.47
N LYS A 336 -4.76 18.84 14.74
CA LYS A 336 -3.99 18.06 15.72
C LYS A 336 -4.87 16.99 16.36
N LYS A 337 -4.25 15.86 16.74
CA LYS A 337 -4.95 14.74 17.39
C LYS A 337 -5.66 15.17 18.68
N GLU A 338 -5.02 16.06 19.45
CA GLU A 338 -5.54 16.56 20.73
C GLU A 338 -6.82 17.36 20.56
N SER A 339 -7.01 18.07 19.43
CA SER A 339 -8.22 18.85 19.20
C SER A 339 -9.45 17.98 18.91
N LEU A 340 -9.30 16.77 18.43
CA LEU A 340 -10.41 15.83 18.27
C LEU A 340 -10.98 15.36 19.61
N THR A 341 -10.15 15.10 20.60
CA THR A 341 -10.60 14.66 21.93
C THR A 341 -11.32 15.77 22.73
N GLU A 342 -11.07 17.05 22.39
CA GLU A 342 -11.77 18.18 22.99
C GLU A 342 -13.24 18.24 22.58
N HIS A 343 -13.59 17.66 21.42
CA HIS A 343 -14.96 17.62 20.88
C HIS A 343 -15.80 16.44 21.39
N ALA A 344 -15.24 15.54 22.19
CA ALA A 344 -15.93 14.30 22.60
C ALA A 344 -17.27 14.54 23.32
N ASN A 345 -17.43 15.66 24.00
CA ASN A 345 -18.65 16.04 24.74
C ASN A 345 -19.50 17.09 24.01
N GLU A 346 -19.21 17.39 22.75
CA GLU A 346 -20.01 18.34 21.99
C GLU A 346 -21.28 17.68 21.43
N GLU A 347 -22.33 18.48 21.28
CA GLU A 347 -23.63 18.02 20.81
C GLU A 347 -23.59 17.24 19.50
N PRO A 348 -22.85 17.65 18.45
CA PRO A 348 -22.74 16.84 17.23
C PRO A 348 -22.17 15.44 17.44
N VAL A 349 -21.15 15.30 18.31
CA VAL A 349 -20.53 13.99 18.62
C VAL A 349 -21.51 13.13 19.41
N LEU A 350 -22.16 13.68 20.43
CA LEU A 350 -23.16 12.97 21.23
C LEU A 350 -24.36 12.52 20.39
N SER A 351 -24.78 13.35 19.44
CA SER A 351 -25.85 12.99 18.50
C SER A 351 -25.45 11.84 17.57
N ILE A 352 -24.20 11.84 17.06
CA ILE A 352 -23.66 10.73 16.25
C ILE A 352 -23.61 9.46 17.10
N LEU A 353 -23.12 9.53 18.33
CA LEU A 353 -23.05 8.38 19.24
C LEU A 353 -24.44 7.79 19.50
N ASN A 354 -25.45 8.62 19.76
CA ASN A 354 -26.81 8.14 19.98
C ASN A 354 -27.37 7.41 18.77
N ASP A 355 -27.15 7.93 17.56
CA ASP A 355 -27.59 7.26 16.33
C ASP A 355 -26.85 5.94 16.10
N LEU A 356 -25.55 5.87 16.41
CA LEU A 356 -24.78 4.62 16.33
C LEU A 356 -25.24 3.58 17.36
N GLU A 357 -25.62 4.01 18.57
CA GLU A 357 -26.19 3.11 19.59
C GLU A 357 -27.59 2.60 19.20
N ASP A 358 -28.33 3.38 18.41
CA ASP A 358 -29.59 2.98 17.79
C ASP A 358 -29.43 2.10 16.54
N ASP A 359 -28.24 1.58 16.28
CA ASP A 359 -27.87 0.75 15.12
C ASP A 359 -28.10 1.44 13.76
N LYS A 360 -28.06 2.79 13.72
CA LYS A 360 -28.20 3.58 12.48
C LYS A 360 -26.84 3.75 11.79
N THR A 361 -26.86 3.84 10.46
CA THR A 361 -25.71 4.32 9.68
C THR A 361 -25.69 5.85 9.71
N VAL A 362 -24.53 6.43 9.97
CA VAL A 362 -24.35 7.88 10.10
C VAL A 362 -23.31 8.38 9.11
N VAL A 363 -23.64 9.48 8.40
CA VAL A 363 -22.69 10.18 7.51
C VAL A 363 -22.41 11.56 8.11
N PHE A 364 -21.12 11.90 8.29
CA PHE A 364 -20.70 13.19 8.85
C PHE A 364 -19.36 13.65 8.29
N ASP A 365 -19.11 14.96 8.33
CA ASP A 365 -17.86 15.56 7.89
C ASP A 365 -16.98 15.97 9.08
N ILE A 366 -15.68 15.86 8.91
CA ILE A 366 -14.67 16.47 9.79
C ILE A 366 -13.92 17.51 8.99
N GLU A 367 -14.13 18.78 9.33
CA GLU A 367 -13.47 19.91 8.69
C GLU A 367 -12.27 20.38 9.50
N PHE A 368 -11.19 20.72 8.81
CA PHE A 368 -9.96 21.18 9.46
C PHE A 368 -9.13 22.11 8.55
N PRO A 369 -8.33 23.01 9.13
CA PRO A 369 -7.45 23.88 8.38
C PRO A 369 -6.26 23.09 7.82
N LEU A 370 -6.04 23.16 6.51
CA LEU A 370 -4.94 22.54 5.77
C LEU A 370 -3.99 23.61 5.22
N THR A 371 -2.69 23.43 5.40
CA THR A 371 -1.67 24.17 4.64
C THR A 371 -1.05 23.20 3.64
N GLY A 372 -1.63 23.15 2.44
CA GLY A 372 -1.24 22.29 1.34
C GLY A 372 -0.47 23.04 0.23
N ILE A 373 -0.45 22.45 -0.97
CA ILE A 373 0.24 23.02 -2.15
C ILE A 373 -0.36 24.36 -2.56
N GLN A 374 -1.66 24.52 -2.42
CA GLN A 374 -2.42 25.73 -2.77
C GLN A 374 -2.40 26.80 -1.66
N GLY A 375 -1.64 26.59 -0.58
CA GLY A 375 -1.58 27.49 0.56
C GLY A 375 -2.48 27.06 1.71
N LYS A 376 -2.99 28.02 2.48
CA LYS A 376 -3.93 27.77 3.58
C LYS A 376 -5.35 27.67 3.03
N THR A 377 -6.02 26.56 3.33
CA THR A 377 -7.40 26.30 2.97
C THR A 377 -8.12 25.56 4.09
N GLN A 378 -9.44 25.52 4.05
CA GLN A 378 -10.23 24.59 4.83
C GLN A 378 -10.37 23.30 4.01
N SER A 379 -10.24 22.17 4.67
CA SER A 379 -10.37 20.85 4.05
C SER A 379 -11.25 19.95 4.90
N ARG A 380 -11.71 18.83 4.34
CA ARG A 380 -12.59 17.90 5.04
C ARG A 380 -12.30 16.44 4.73
N ILE A 381 -12.73 15.57 5.64
CA ILE A 381 -12.87 14.13 5.44
C ILE A 381 -14.30 13.76 5.72
N THR A 382 -14.94 13.06 4.79
CA THR A 382 -16.28 12.50 4.99
C THR A 382 -16.16 11.13 5.64
N CYS A 383 -16.93 10.91 6.67
CA CYS A 383 -16.94 9.68 7.47
C CYS A 383 -18.31 9.02 7.36
N VAL A 384 -18.32 7.71 7.16
CA VAL A 384 -19.52 6.87 7.27
C VAL A 384 -19.26 5.82 8.33
N ALA A 385 -20.16 5.69 9.29
CA ALA A 385 -19.99 4.76 10.39
C ALA A 385 -21.31 4.04 10.71
N MET A 386 -21.20 2.80 11.19
CA MET A 386 -22.25 2.01 11.80
C MET A 386 -21.70 1.15 12.92
N LYS A 387 -22.53 0.73 13.86
CA LYS A 387 -22.13 -0.20 14.90
C LYS A 387 -21.80 -1.56 14.30
N THR A 388 -20.64 -2.13 14.65
CA THR A 388 -20.28 -3.48 14.20
C THR A 388 -21.18 -4.50 14.87
N PRO A 389 -21.89 -5.38 14.14
CA PRO A 389 -22.78 -6.35 14.73
C PRO A 389 -22.01 -7.48 15.42
N GLY A 390 -22.36 -7.79 16.67
CA GLY A 390 -21.86 -8.96 17.39
C GLY A 390 -20.35 -9.01 17.59
N LYS A 391 -19.72 -10.17 17.30
CA LYS A 391 -18.27 -10.44 17.47
C LYS A 391 -17.55 -10.62 16.13
N VAL A 392 -17.94 -9.86 15.12
CA VAL A 392 -17.30 -9.91 13.79
C VAL A 392 -16.20 -8.85 13.69
N THR A 393 -15.31 -9.02 12.71
CA THR A 393 -14.24 -8.06 12.44
C THR A 393 -14.81 -6.73 11.96
N SER A 394 -14.41 -5.62 12.57
CA SER A 394 -14.84 -4.29 12.15
C SER A 394 -14.25 -3.90 10.79
N ILE A 395 -15.06 -3.28 9.95
CA ILE A 395 -14.61 -2.66 8.70
C ILE A 395 -13.90 -1.35 9.06
N ASP A 396 -12.69 -1.15 8.52
CA ASP A 396 -11.90 0.05 8.71
C ASP A 396 -11.15 0.37 7.42
N MET A 397 -11.70 1.27 6.62
CA MET A 397 -11.16 1.56 5.30
C MET A 397 -11.01 3.07 5.09
N PHE A 398 -9.87 3.47 4.54
CA PHE A 398 -9.55 4.86 4.20
C PHE A 398 -9.40 5.00 2.69
N PHE A 399 -10.20 5.87 2.10
CA PHE A 399 -10.21 6.13 0.66
C PHE A 399 -9.63 7.51 0.36
N ARG A 400 -8.87 7.59 -0.73
CA ARG A 400 -8.43 8.84 -1.34
C ARG A 400 -8.82 8.84 -2.83
N ASP A 401 -9.58 9.83 -3.24
CA ASP A 401 -10.10 9.94 -4.62
C ASP A 401 -10.72 8.63 -5.14
N GLY A 402 -11.55 8.00 -4.32
CA GLY A 402 -12.23 6.75 -4.65
C GLY A 402 -11.35 5.50 -4.59
N MET A 403 -10.07 5.58 -4.21
CA MET A 403 -9.16 4.45 -4.08
C MET A 403 -8.84 4.13 -2.62
N TYR A 404 -8.98 2.86 -2.23
CA TYR A 404 -8.64 2.36 -0.89
C TYR A 404 -7.13 2.34 -0.63
N LEU A 405 -6.70 2.82 0.55
CA LEU A 405 -5.32 2.77 1.05
C LEU A 405 -5.22 1.71 2.18
N PRO A 406 -4.86 0.45 1.90
CA PRO A 406 -5.06 -0.67 2.83
C PRO A 406 -4.20 -0.62 4.09
N LEU A 407 -3.10 0.13 4.10
CA LEU A 407 -2.24 0.27 5.29
C LEU A 407 -2.56 1.54 6.11
N VAL A 408 -3.55 2.34 5.72
CA VAL A 408 -4.09 3.46 6.48
C VAL A 408 -5.35 3.00 7.20
N ARG A 409 -5.17 2.32 8.33
CA ARG A 409 -6.28 1.77 9.14
C ARG A 409 -6.02 1.97 10.61
N SER A 410 -7.06 1.83 11.43
CA SER A 410 -6.96 1.87 12.88
C SER A 410 -6.12 0.70 13.41
N ARG A 411 -5.37 0.96 14.47
CA ARG A 411 -4.56 -0.06 15.14
C ARG A 411 -5.38 -0.91 16.12
N THR A 412 -6.55 -0.43 16.51
CA THR A 412 -7.37 -1.07 17.54
C THR A 412 -8.83 -1.19 17.07
N PRO A 413 -9.42 -2.40 17.02
CA PRO A 413 -10.84 -2.60 16.75
C PRO A 413 -11.69 -1.86 17.80
N ARG A 414 -12.77 -1.18 17.38
CA ARG A 414 -13.54 -0.29 18.26
C ARG A 414 -15.05 -0.55 18.27
N GLY A 415 -15.50 -1.65 17.70
CA GLY A 415 -16.91 -1.98 17.66
C GLY A 415 -17.76 -1.16 16.69
N TYR A 416 -17.10 -0.41 15.78
CA TYR A 416 -17.75 0.34 14.71
C TYR A 416 -17.12 -0.01 13.37
N ASP A 417 -17.97 -0.20 12.36
CA ASP A 417 -17.58 -0.24 10.97
C ASP A 417 -17.46 1.20 10.46
N MET A 418 -16.37 1.53 9.76
CA MET A 418 -16.12 2.91 9.37
C MET A 418 -15.41 3.01 8.02
N LEU A 419 -15.94 3.87 7.14
CA LEU A 419 -15.28 4.29 5.91
C LEU A 419 -14.92 5.78 6.02
N LEU A 420 -13.72 6.15 5.61
CA LEU A 420 -13.20 7.52 5.61
C LEU A 420 -12.83 7.93 4.20
N PHE A 421 -13.33 9.07 3.73
CA PHE A 421 -13.17 9.56 2.37
C PHE A 421 -12.42 10.89 2.33
N ALA A 422 -11.22 10.90 1.79
CA ALA A 422 -10.38 12.08 1.54
C ALA A 422 -10.49 12.48 0.05
N GLU A 423 -11.61 13.11 -0.30
CA GLU A 423 -11.95 13.49 -1.69
C GLU A 423 -11.83 15.01 -1.93
N ASP A 424 -11.60 15.80 -0.87
CA ASP A 424 -11.32 17.23 -1.02
C ASP A 424 -10.04 17.44 -1.85
N PRO A 425 -10.06 18.24 -2.94
CA PRO A 425 -8.93 18.37 -3.86
C PRO A 425 -7.63 18.81 -3.16
N ALA A 426 -7.71 19.74 -2.21
CA ALA A 426 -6.52 20.23 -1.52
C ALA A 426 -5.92 19.17 -0.59
N LEU A 427 -6.77 18.34 0.03
CA LEU A 427 -6.34 17.21 0.85
C LEU A 427 -5.78 16.09 -0.02
N SER A 428 -6.44 15.77 -1.11
CA SER A 428 -5.99 14.74 -2.04
C SER A 428 -4.60 15.07 -2.62
N ASP A 429 -4.39 16.30 -3.09
CA ASP A 429 -3.09 16.80 -3.56
C ASP A 429 -2.01 16.66 -2.47
N TYR A 430 -2.35 16.99 -1.22
CA TYR A 430 -1.44 16.86 -0.09
C TYR A 430 -1.09 15.39 0.20
N LEU A 431 -2.09 14.52 0.23
CA LEU A 431 -1.92 13.08 0.51
C LEU A 431 -1.11 12.39 -0.59
N ASN A 432 -1.30 12.76 -1.85
CA ASN A 432 -0.52 12.27 -2.97
C ASN A 432 1.00 12.48 -2.78
N LEU A 433 1.40 13.63 -2.21
CA LEU A 433 2.81 13.84 -1.84
C LEU A 433 3.32 12.91 -0.73
N CYS A 434 2.42 12.47 0.13
CA CYS A 434 2.72 11.59 1.26
C CYS A 434 2.66 10.11 0.91
N GLU A 435 2.04 9.76 -0.20
CA GLU A 435 1.78 8.39 -0.60
C GLU A 435 3.05 7.64 -0.99
N GLY A 436 3.12 6.36 -0.63
CA GLY A 436 4.21 5.47 -1.00
C GLY A 436 4.16 5.08 -2.47
N LYS A 437 5.21 4.41 -2.95
CA LYS A 437 5.35 4.02 -4.37
C LYS A 437 4.28 3.04 -4.85
N ALA A 438 3.79 2.20 -3.93
CA ALA A 438 2.76 1.20 -4.21
C ALA A 438 1.35 1.71 -3.87
N HIS A 439 1.19 2.98 -3.52
CA HIS A 439 -0.08 3.60 -3.14
C HIS A 439 -0.84 2.87 -2.01
N LEU A 440 -0.12 2.21 -1.09
CA LEU A 440 -0.70 1.41 0.00
C LEU A 440 -0.80 2.17 1.32
N ASP A 441 0.12 3.10 1.55
CA ASP A 441 0.29 3.80 2.83
C ASP A 441 0.72 5.27 2.63
N LEU A 442 0.54 6.05 3.68
CA LEU A 442 1.02 7.43 3.79
C LEU A 442 2.37 7.46 4.51
N LEU A 443 3.43 7.81 3.80
CA LEU A 443 4.79 7.78 4.31
C LEU A 443 5.16 9.06 5.09
N GLU A 444 6.07 8.91 6.05
CA GLU A 444 6.63 10.00 6.84
C GLU A 444 8.17 9.99 6.89
N ASN A 445 8.79 9.61 5.77
CA ASN A 445 10.25 9.58 5.66
C ASN A 445 10.86 10.98 5.37
N ALA A 446 12.19 11.07 5.36
CA ALA A 446 12.91 12.32 5.12
C ALA A 446 12.64 12.91 3.73
N GLU A 447 12.50 12.06 2.71
CA GLU A 447 12.22 12.46 1.33
C GLU A 447 10.85 13.15 1.22
N VAL A 448 9.81 12.54 1.80
CA VAL A 448 8.46 13.12 1.84
C VAL A 448 8.45 14.45 2.59
N ARG A 449 9.13 14.52 3.74
CA ARG A 449 9.25 15.79 4.50
C ARG A 449 9.91 16.89 3.70
N GLN A 450 10.97 16.58 2.95
CA GLN A 450 11.62 17.54 2.07
C GLN A 450 10.71 17.99 0.93
N LYS A 451 9.96 17.05 0.34
CA LYS A 451 8.98 17.30 -0.73
C LYS A 451 7.86 18.22 -0.25
N LEU A 452 7.26 17.93 0.91
CA LEU A 452 6.24 18.78 1.53
C LEU A 452 6.77 20.18 1.85
N LYS A 453 7.99 20.27 2.42
CA LYS A 453 8.65 21.55 2.70
C LYS A 453 8.90 22.36 1.44
N SER A 454 9.38 21.74 0.35
CA SER A 454 9.62 22.42 -0.94
C SER A 454 8.34 22.98 -1.57
N LYS A 455 7.17 22.41 -1.23
CA LYS A 455 5.85 22.86 -1.67
C LYS A 455 5.16 23.78 -0.66
N GLY A 456 5.83 24.17 0.43
CA GLY A 456 5.27 25.02 1.46
C GLY A 456 4.25 24.34 2.38
N CYS A 457 4.09 23.02 2.29
CA CYS A 457 3.15 22.27 3.11
C CYS A 457 3.63 22.12 4.55
N LYS A 458 2.70 22.11 5.51
CA LYS A 458 3.02 21.83 6.92
C LYS A 458 3.04 20.33 7.21
N VAL A 459 4.19 19.85 7.69
CA VAL A 459 4.41 18.43 8.01
C VAL A 459 3.48 17.91 9.11
N THR A 460 3.06 18.77 10.04
CA THR A 460 2.16 18.39 11.15
C THR A 460 0.80 17.89 10.68
N VAL A 461 0.29 18.38 9.55
CA VAL A 461 -0.99 17.94 8.99
C VAL A 461 -0.92 16.50 8.51
N LYS A 462 0.23 16.09 7.93
CA LYS A 462 0.44 14.69 7.54
C LYS A 462 0.27 13.71 8.71
N ARG A 463 0.83 14.06 9.88
CA ARG A 463 0.71 13.20 11.08
C ARG A 463 -0.75 13.05 11.52
N LEU A 464 -1.49 14.15 11.51
CA LEU A 464 -2.92 14.09 11.83
C LEU A 464 -3.66 13.19 10.85
N VAL A 465 -3.49 13.41 9.54
CA VAL A 465 -4.19 12.66 8.51
C VAL A 465 -3.88 11.16 8.60
N LYS A 466 -2.60 10.76 8.83
CA LYS A 466 -2.23 9.35 9.00
C LYS A 466 -2.87 8.73 10.25
N ASN A 467 -2.97 9.49 11.33
CA ASN A 467 -3.53 9.00 12.61
C ASN A 467 -5.03 9.32 12.75
N LEU A 468 -5.64 9.95 11.74
CA LEU A 468 -7.03 10.39 11.79
C LEU A 468 -8.03 9.25 11.96
N PRO A 469 -7.87 8.08 11.31
CA PRO A 469 -8.75 6.94 11.56
C PRO A 469 -8.80 6.54 13.04
N ASP A 470 -7.63 6.46 13.69
CA ASP A 470 -7.56 6.17 15.13
C ASP A 470 -8.18 7.28 15.97
N ALA A 471 -7.92 8.54 15.61
CA ALA A 471 -8.42 9.70 16.34
C ALA A 471 -9.94 9.81 16.24
N ILE A 472 -10.52 9.59 15.07
CA ILE A 472 -11.97 9.60 14.85
C ILE A 472 -12.63 8.49 15.68
N ARG A 473 -12.09 7.29 15.66
CA ARG A 473 -12.63 6.17 16.44
C ARG A 473 -12.59 6.44 17.95
N LEU A 474 -11.57 7.16 18.44
CA LEU A 474 -11.50 7.54 19.84
C LEU A 474 -12.62 8.47 20.29
N LEU A 475 -13.20 9.26 19.38
CA LEU A 475 -14.37 10.09 19.68
C LEU A 475 -15.61 9.26 20.03
N PHE A 476 -15.72 8.08 19.45
CA PHE A 476 -16.92 7.22 19.53
C PHE A 476 -16.73 6.00 20.46
N VAL A 477 -15.61 5.90 21.16
CA VAL A 477 -15.46 4.92 22.24
C VAL A 477 -16.16 5.51 23.47
N PRO A 478 -17.21 4.87 24.01
CA PRO A 478 -17.75 5.27 25.29
C PRO A 478 -16.60 5.32 26.31
N GLU A 479 -16.49 6.40 27.08
CA GLU A 479 -15.64 6.35 28.26
C GLU A 479 -16.09 5.09 29.02
N VAL A 480 -15.19 4.11 29.13
CA VAL A 480 -15.42 2.99 30.03
C VAL A 480 -15.52 3.66 31.38
N SER A 481 -16.76 3.82 31.88
CA SER A 481 -16.98 4.22 33.25
C SER A 481 -16.04 3.34 34.06
N GLU A 482 -15.13 4.00 34.83
CA GLU A 482 -14.19 3.29 35.69
C GLU A 482 -14.97 2.14 36.32
N PRO A 483 -14.42 0.88 36.28
CA PRO A 483 -15.14 -0.24 36.84
C PRO A 483 -15.60 0.24 38.22
N ASP A 484 -16.91 0.21 38.46
CA ASP A 484 -17.46 0.70 39.70
C ASP A 484 -16.82 -0.15 40.83
N ALA A 485 -15.71 0.36 41.35
CA ALA A 485 -14.97 -0.28 42.43
C ALA A 485 -15.86 -0.49 43.67
N THR A 486 -17.03 0.18 43.70
CA THR A 486 -18.01 0.03 44.78
C THR A 486 -18.83 -1.27 44.66
N VAL A 487 -18.96 -1.87 43.47
CA VAL A 487 -19.69 -3.15 43.29
C VAL A 487 -19.03 -4.30 44.08
N PHE A 488 -17.72 -4.23 44.31
CA PHE A 488 -16.98 -5.20 45.12
C PHE A 488 -16.52 -4.66 46.48
N ALA A 489 -16.77 -3.36 46.77
CA ALA A 489 -16.34 -2.74 48.02
C ALA A 489 -16.99 -3.41 49.25
N ASP A 490 -18.20 -3.92 49.11
CA ASP A 490 -18.89 -4.67 50.16
C ASP A 490 -18.36 -6.10 50.35
N MET A 491 -17.63 -6.64 49.37
CA MET A 491 -17.01 -7.97 49.43
C MET A 491 -15.58 -7.97 49.96
N PHE A 492 -14.85 -6.84 49.81
CA PHE A 492 -13.45 -6.73 50.19
C PHE A 492 -13.18 -5.38 50.88
N SER A 493 -13.72 -5.21 52.10
CA SER A 493 -13.42 -4.02 52.90
C SER A 493 -12.02 -4.12 53.52
N VAL A 494 -11.04 -3.57 52.84
CA VAL A 494 -9.72 -3.26 53.43
C VAL A 494 -9.72 -1.76 53.72
N PRO A 495 -9.39 -1.32 54.95
CA PRO A 495 -9.34 0.11 55.28
C PRO A 495 -8.22 0.79 54.46
N ILE A 496 -8.56 1.72 53.61
CA ILE A 496 -7.61 2.54 52.86
C ILE A 496 -7.39 3.84 53.67
N ASP A 497 -6.17 4.05 54.14
CA ASP A 497 -5.73 5.30 54.77
C ASP A 497 -5.81 6.47 53.76
N ASP A 498 -6.66 7.43 54.05
CA ASP A 498 -6.84 8.66 53.27
C ASP A 498 -5.58 9.52 53.31
N LYS A 499 -4.79 9.51 52.23
CA LYS A 499 -3.79 10.57 52.02
C LYS A 499 -4.37 11.68 51.13
N PRO A 500 -4.29 12.96 51.55
CA PRO A 500 -4.94 14.06 50.85
C PRO A 500 -4.34 14.31 49.47
N LYS A 501 -5.21 14.40 48.45
CA LYS A 501 -4.88 14.80 47.06
C LYS A 501 -4.26 16.23 47.05
N ARG A 502 -3.02 16.39 46.57
CA ARG A 502 -2.41 17.69 46.31
C ARG A 502 -3.17 18.42 45.20
N GLN A 503 -3.83 19.52 45.56
CA GLN A 503 -4.42 20.47 44.63
C GLN A 503 -3.32 21.15 43.80
N LYS A 504 -3.48 21.18 42.47
CA LYS A 504 -2.64 22.00 41.57
C LYS A 504 -3.01 23.46 41.73
N SER A 505 -2.07 24.30 42.13
CA SER A 505 -2.23 25.74 42.24
C SER A 505 -2.35 26.41 40.87
N PRO A 506 -3.15 27.48 40.73
CA PRO A 506 -3.27 28.22 39.45
C PRO A 506 -1.94 28.97 39.16
N GLY A 507 -1.54 28.94 37.89
CA GLY A 507 -0.29 29.55 37.44
C GLY A 507 -0.30 31.09 37.51
N LYS A 508 0.78 31.66 38.00
CA LYS A 508 1.04 33.11 38.00
C LYS A 508 1.45 33.62 36.60
N PRO A 509 1.13 34.89 36.28
CA PRO A 509 1.48 35.47 34.96
C PRO A 509 3.00 35.68 34.83
N LYS A 510 3.51 35.47 33.61
CA LYS A 510 4.95 35.55 33.27
C LYS A 510 5.40 37.00 33.14
N PRO A 511 6.50 37.42 33.79
CA PRO A 511 7.26 38.62 33.43
C PRO A 511 8.24 38.34 32.30
N GLY A 512 8.61 39.39 31.55
CA GLY A 512 9.46 39.35 30.37
C GLY A 512 10.87 38.78 30.60
N LYS A 513 11.42 38.23 29.51
CA LYS A 513 12.70 37.50 29.46
C LYS A 513 13.92 38.36 29.72
N PRO A 514 14.88 37.83 30.49
CA PRO A 514 16.32 38.00 30.26
C PRO A 514 16.84 36.82 29.38
N VAL A 515 17.85 37.09 28.58
CA VAL A 515 18.53 36.13 27.72
C VAL A 515 19.44 35.27 28.60
N ASP A 516 19.12 34.00 28.79
CA ASP A 516 19.96 33.05 29.48
C ASP A 516 20.90 32.32 28.51
N PRO A 517 22.11 31.91 29.00
CA PRO A 517 23.07 31.15 28.21
C PRO A 517 22.52 29.79 27.79
N PRO A 518 23.06 29.16 26.71
CA PRO A 518 22.51 27.93 26.17
C PRO A 518 22.48 26.81 27.22
N PRO A 519 21.41 26.00 27.27
CA PRO A 519 21.27 24.95 28.25
C PRO A 519 22.37 23.90 28.08
N VAL A 520 23.07 23.61 29.15
CA VAL A 520 23.98 22.45 29.26
C VAL A 520 23.13 21.19 29.00
N VAL A 521 23.38 20.51 27.90
CA VAL A 521 22.77 19.22 27.59
C VAL A 521 23.30 18.20 28.60
N THR A 522 22.59 17.97 29.68
CA THR A 522 22.86 16.85 30.57
C THR A 522 22.57 15.56 29.83
N LYS A 523 23.63 14.84 29.50
CA LYS A 523 23.58 13.49 28.91
C LYS A 523 22.80 12.61 29.89
N ARG A 524 21.62 12.09 29.49
CA ARG A 524 20.87 11.13 30.32
C ARG A 524 21.70 9.85 30.41
N ILE A 525 22.21 9.53 31.56
CA ILE A 525 22.99 8.33 31.83
C ILE A 525 22.00 7.15 31.90
N SER A 526 22.22 6.11 31.09
CA SER A 526 21.49 4.87 31.19
C SER A 526 21.86 4.13 32.48
N PRO A 527 20.92 3.62 33.28
CA PRO A 527 21.24 2.84 34.47
C PRO A 527 21.90 1.48 34.19
N PHE A 528 21.82 0.99 32.96
CA PHE A 528 22.22 -0.37 32.58
C PHE A 528 23.29 -0.38 31.50
N GLU A 529 24.27 -1.28 31.65
CA GLU A 529 25.23 -1.69 30.63
C GLU A 529 24.95 -3.13 30.24
N VAL A 530 24.88 -3.39 28.93
CA VAL A 530 24.69 -4.73 28.37
C VAL A 530 25.94 -5.14 27.63
N ASN A 531 26.53 -6.27 28.02
CA ASN A 531 27.71 -6.84 27.42
C ASN A 531 27.35 -8.20 26.79
N GLU A 532 27.88 -8.45 25.62
CA GLU A 532 27.77 -9.75 24.97
C GLU A 532 28.70 -10.77 25.67
N ILE A 533 28.21 -11.99 25.82
CA ILE A 533 28.99 -13.14 26.28
C ILE A 533 28.75 -14.28 25.29
N GLN A 534 29.58 -15.31 25.34
CA GLN A 534 29.42 -16.46 24.46
C GLN A 534 28.03 -17.10 24.65
N GLY A 535 27.26 -17.14 23.56
CA GLY A 535 25.88 -17.67 23.54
C GLY A 535 24.87 -16.89 24.36
N GLY A 536 25.10 -15.56 24.58
CA GLY A 536 24.16 -14.78 25.37
C GLY A 536 24.61 -13.36 25.68
N PHE A 537 24.07 -12.83 26.79
CA PHE A 537 24.36 -11.47 27.22
C PHE A 537 24.44 -11.36 28.76
N GLN A 538 25.07 -10.30 29.23
CA GLN A 538 25.21 -9.93 30.63
C GLN A 538 24.76 -8.49 30.83
N VAL A 539 23.94 -8.23 31.85
CA VAL A 539 23.49 -6.89 32.23
C VAL A 539 24.08 -6.53 33.59
N LYS A 540 24.72 -5.35 33.67
CA LYS A 540 25.32 -4.78 34.87
C LYS A 540 24.85 -3.34 35.09
N ALA A 541 25.09 -2.81 36.31
CA ALA A 541 24.90 -1.41 36.59
C ALA A 541 25.91 -0.56 35.82
N ASN A 542 25.43 0.56 35.27
CA ASN A 542 26.33 1.62 34.83
C ASN A 542 26.94 2.32 36.05
N SER A 543 28.26 2.39 36.10
CA SER A 543 29.01 2.94 37.24
C SER A 543 28.70 4.43 37.52
N GLU A 544 28.23 5.17 36.52
CA GLU A 544 27.88 6.60 36.66
C GLU A 544 26.44 6.82 37.17
N TYR A 545 25.64 5.74 37.32
CA TYR A 545 24.24 5.83 37.73
C TYR A 545 24.11 5.61 39.25
N THR A 546 23.37 6.50 39.93
CA THR A 546 23.28 6.51 41.39
C THR A 546 21.86 6.40 41.96
N ASP A 547 20.81 6.47 41.09
CA ASP A 547 19.41 6.55 41.50
C ASP A 547 18.75 5.16 41.58
N TRP A 548 19.19 4.34 42.55
CA TRP A 548 18.67 3.00 42.84
C TRP A 548 17.58 3.04 43.92
N PRO A 549 16.58 2.10 43.91
CA PRO A 549 16.40 0.97 42.99
C PRO A 549 15.87 1.36 41.61
N ALA A 550 16.05 0.46 40.63
CA ALA A 550 15.59 0.70 39.26
C ALA A 550 14.89 -0.55 38.67
N SER A 551 13.75 -0.37 38.03
CA SER A 551 13.06 -1.44 37.31
C SER A 551 13.48 -1.43 35.83
N MET A 552 13.72 -2.63 35.30
CA MET A 552 14.23 -2.86 33.95
C MET A 552 13.23 -3.65 33.10
N ARG A 553 13.11 -3.26 31.82
CA ARG A 553 12.54 -4.08 30.76
C ARG A 553 13.56 -4.21 29.63
N MET A 554 13.89 -5.41 29.26
CA MET A 554 14.81 -5.72 28.16
C MET A 554 14.11 -6.55 27.09
N LYS A 555 14.18 -6.10 25.84
CA LYS A 555 13.72 -6.85 24.66
C LYS A 555 14.90 -7.55 24.04
N ILE A 556 14.75 -8.82 23.67
CA ILE A 556 15.78 -9.65 23.06
C ILE A 556 15.23 -10.22 21.74
N ALA A 557 16.00 -10.14 20.65
CA ALA A 557 15.72 -10.79 19.39
C ALA A 557 17.04 -11.12 18.67
N TYR A 558 17.01 -12.02 17.70
CA TYR A 558 18.15 -12.16 16.79
C TYR A 558 18.17 -10.99 15.79
N ALA A 559 19.37 -10.46 15.52
CA ALA A 559 19.54 -9.39 14.56
C ALA A 559 19.19 -9.86 13.14
N ASP A 560 18.32 -9.11 12.45
CA ASP A 560 17.89 -9.38 11.07
C ASP A 560 18.23 -8.20 10.13
N GLY A 561 19.11 -7.29 10.57
CA GLY A 561 19.45 -6.06 9.86
C GLY A 561 18.40 -4.96 9.96
N ALA A 562 17.26 -5.19 10.57
CA ALA A 562 16.24 -4.19 10.83
C ALA A 562 16.55 -3.39 12.10
N ARG A 563 16.13 -2.11 12.14
CA ARG A 563 16.28 -1.23 13.34
C ARG A 563 15.55 -1.76 14.59
N ASN A 564 14.59 -2.66 14.41
CA ASN A 564 13.80 -3.26 15.49
C ASN A 564 13.45 -4.70 15.12
N PRO A 565 14.38 -5.66 15.30
CA PRO A 565 14.19 -7.03 14.87
C PRO A 565 12.97 -7.67 15.52
N LYS A 566 12.30 -8.53 14.75
CA LYS A 566 11.10 -9.24 15.20
C LYS A 566 11.53 -10.60 15.78
N TRP A 567 11.03 -10.90 16.96
CA TRP A 567 11.17 -12.22 17.57
C TRP A 567 10.07 -13.18 17.07
N ASN A 568 10.44 -14.44 16.88
CA ASN A 568 9.51 -15.54 16.62
C ASN A 568 9.61 -16.57 17.76
N LYS A 569 8.51 -17.23 18.11
CA LYS A 569 8.48 -18.31 19.13
C LYS A 569 9.39 -19.49 18.82
N LEU A 570 9.77 -19.67 17.56
CA LEU A 570 10.71 -20.70 17.11
C LEU A 570 12.18 -20.28 17.26
N ASP A 571 12.49 -18.99 17.46
CA ASP A 571 13.85 -18.52 17.62
C ASP A 571 14.45 -18.97 18.96
N PHE A 572 13.78 -18.67 20.04
CA PHE A 572 14.15 -19.07 21.41
C PHE A 572 12.98 -18.88 22.38
N ASP A 573 13.08 -19.52 23.54
CA ASP A 573 12.17 -19.36 24.69
C ASP A 573 12.98 -18.89 25.88
N LEU A 574 12.85 -17.62 26.26
CA LEU A 574 13.58 -17.05 27.41
C LEU A 574 13.33 -17.77 28.74
N GLY A 575 12.18 -18.39 28.91
CA GLY A 575 11.85 -19.17 30.10
C GLY A 575 12.68 -20.45 30.24
N LYS A 576 13.29 -20.92 29.13
CA LYS A 576 14.12 -22.14 29.10
C LYS A 576 15.63 -21.83 29.02
N MET A 577 16.02 -20.58 28.87
CA MET A 577 17.42 -20.18 28.81
C MET A 577 18.10 -20.32 30.18
N SER A 578 19.40 -20.62 30.16
CA SER A 578 20.21 -20.64 31.38
C SER A 578 20.36 -19.22 31.92
N ARG A 579 20.06 -19.01 33.19
CA ARG A 579 20.10 -17.69 33.83
C ARG A 579 20.83 -17.74 35.14
N LYS A 580 21.75 -16.78 35.35
CA LYS A 580 22.38 -16.48 36.63
C LYS A 580 22.05 -15.05 37.04
N GLU A 581 21.64 -14.85 38.27
CA GLU A 581 21.17 -13.59 38.79
C GLU A 581 21.68 -13.33 40.21
N THR A 582 22.06 -12.08 40.46
CA THR A 582 22.51 -11.60 41.79
C THR A 582 22.00 -10.18 41.98
N GLY A 583 21.56 -9.81 43.19
CA GLY A 583 21.09 -8.47 43.50
C GLY A 583 19.81 -8.02 42.79
N CYS A 584 18.98 -8.99 42.38
CA CYS A 584 17.75 -8.74 41.65
C CYS A 584 16.54 -9.27 42.42
N GLU A 585 15.44 -8.54 42.41
CA GLU A 585 14.15 -8.95 42.89
C GLU A 585 13.18 -9.07 41.71
N GLU A 586 12.19 -9.98 41.77
CA GLU A 586 11.09 -10.12 40.82
C GLU A 586 11.51 -10.25 39.35
N ILE A 587 12.42 -11.19 39.05
CA ILE A 587 12.75 -11.47 37.64
C ILE A 587 11.65 -12.30 36.99
N ARG A 588 11.11 -11.78 35.89
CA ARG A 588 10.11 -12.50 35.08
C ARG A 588 10.42 -12.38 33.59
N THR A 589 10.00 -13.40 32.83
CA THR A 589 10.11 -13.42 31.38
C THR A 589 8.72 -13.55 30.74
N ILE A 590 8.43 -12.74 29.75
CA ILE A 590 7.20 -12.81 28.97
C ILE A 590 7.61 -12.75 27.49
N ASN A 591 7.39 -13.83 26.75
CA ASN A 591 7.83 -13.95 25.35
C ASN A 591 9.35 -13.69 25.24
N ASN A 592 9.76 -12.64 24.52
CA ASN A 592 11.14 -12.20 24.36
C ASN A 592 11.50 -10.99 25.23
N TYR A 593 10.75 -10.74 26.29
CA TYR A 593 11.03 -9.67 27.25
C TYR A 593 11.48 -10.23 28.58
N LEU A 594 12.53 -9.63 29.13
CA LEU A 594 13.01 -9.84 30.49
C LEU A 594 12.70 -8.61 31.35
N TYR A 595 12.05 -8.82 32.47
CA TYR A 595 11.73 -7.80 33.46
C TYR A 595 12.46 -8.11 34.75
N ALA A 596 13.02 -7.10 35.40
CA ALA A 596 13.68 -7.24 36.69
C ALA A 596 13.56 -5.96 37.52
N THR A 597 13.44 -6.12 38.82
CA THR A 597 13.63 -5.03 39.81
C THR A 597 15.00 -5.19 40.43
N LEU A 598 15.83 -4.15 40.34
CA LEU A 598 17.24 -4.13 40.68
C LEU A 598 17.43 -3.22 41.92
N CYS A 599 17.89 -3.82 42.99
CA CYS A 599 17.90 -3.17 44.32
C CYS A 599 19.00 -2.16 44.46
N ASP A 600 20.20 -2.43 43.92
CA ASP A 600 21.38 -1.61 44.04
C ASP A 600 22.31 -1.75 42.81
N LYS A 601 23.48 -1.14 42.87
CA LYS A 601 24.49 -1.16 41.81
C LYS A 601 25.22 -2.50 41.64
N ASP A 602 25.11 -3.43 42.62
CA ASP A 602 25.89 -4.66 42.65
C ASP A 602 25.11 -5.85 42.01
N PHE A 603 24.08 -5.55 41.23
CA PHE A 603 23.33 -6.58 40.52
C PHE A 603 24.11 -7.14 39.31
N LEU A 604 23.79 -8.38 38.96
CA LEU A 604 24.24 -9.06 37.76
C LEU A 604 23.10 -9.95 37.21
N ILE A 605 22.80 -9.82 35.94
CA ILE A 605 21.92 -10.75 35.20
C ILE A 605 22.73 -11.30 34.04
N GLU A 606 22.86 -12.62 33.93
CA GLU A 606 23.51 -13.31 32.84
C GLU A 606 22.53 -14.32 32.26
N VAL A 607 22.31 -14.25 30.94
CA VAL A 607 21.43 -15.16 30.20
C VAL A 607 22.19 -15.78 29.06
N SER A 608 22.20 -17.11 28.97
CA SER A 608 22.93 -17.87 27.95
C SER A 608 22.13 -19.06 27.43
N GLY A 609 22.53 -19.60 26.30
CA GLY A 609 21.88 -20.71 25.60
C GLY A 609 21.27 -20.29 24.26
N PHE A 610 21.61 -19.10 23.77
CA PHE A 610 21.29 -18.63 22.43
C PHE A 610 22.22 -19.29 21.39
N ASP A 611 21.82 -19.24 20.11
CA ASP A 611 22.61 -19.74 18.99
C ASP A 611 23.84 -18.83 18.77
N ASP A 612 25.04 -19.38 18.95
CA ASP A 612 26.31 -18.66 18.81
C ASP A 612 26.60 -18.17 17.38
N ASN A 613 25.86 -18.67 16.37
CA ASN A 613 26.02 -18.26 14.97
C ASN A 613 25.09 -17.07 14.59
N ARG A 614 24.27 -16.60 15.53
CA ARG A 614 23.33 -15.50 15.30
C ARG A 614 23.58 -14.37 16.30
N GLU A 615 23.74 -13.16 15.75
CA GLU A 615 23.92 -11.96 16.57
C GLU A 615 22.62 -11.62 17.32
N LEU A 616 22.73 -11.17 18.58
CA LEU A 616 21.62 -10.75 19.42
C LEU A 616 21.44 -9.24 19.37
N ASP A 617 20.24 -8.76 19.08
CA ASP A 617 19.81 -7.37 19.34
C ASP A 617 19.14 -7.33 20.72
N THR A 618 19.68 -6.49 21.59
CA THR A 618 19.22 -6.33 22.95
C THR A 618 18.89 -4.87 23.24
N GLN A 619 17.66 -4.58 23.66
CA GLN A 619 17.21 -3.23 23.96
C GLN A 619 16.74 -3.14 25.41
N VAL A 620 17.50 -2.45 26.25
CA VAL A 620 17.19 -2.27 27.66
C VAL A 620 16.60 -0.89 27.94
N ARG A 621 15.58 -0.81 28.83
CA ARG A 621 14.93 0.44 29.23
C ARG A 621 14.62 0.46 30.73
N LYS A 622 14.81 1.63 31.39
CA LYS A 622 14.32 1.89 32.75
C LYS A 622 12.79 2.06 32.70
N MET A 623 12.07 1.36 33.56
CA MET A 623 10.63 1.52 33.75
C MET A 623 10.34 2.59 34.82
N LYS A 624 9.24 3.31 34.69
CA LYS A 624 8.85 4.37 35.62
C LYS A 624 8.14 3.88 36.88
N ASN A 625 7.56 2.67 36.85
CA ASN A 625 6.86 2.04 37.97
C ASN A 625 6.78 0.52 37.75
N PRO A 626 7.03 -0.31 38.80
CA PRO A 626 6.94 -1.76 38.64
C PRO A 626 5.53 -2.32 38.48
N GLU A 627 4.47 -1.53 38.70
CA GLU A 627 3.08 -1.99 38.68
C GLU A 627 2.32 -1.72 37.36
N ALA A 628 2.93 -1.07 36.38
CA ALA A 628 2.28 -0.92 35.08
C ALA A 628 2.51 -2.14 34.20
N THR A 629 1.69 -3.15 34.35
CA THR A 629 1.55 -4.25 33.40
C THR A 629 0.95 -3.70 32.12
N ASP A 630 1.76 -3.49 31.08
CA ASP A 630 1.26 -3.42 29.71
C ASP A 630 0.90 -4.86 29.29
N ASP A 631 -0.35 -5.24 29.47
CA ASP A 631 -0.98 -6.34 28.75
C ASP A 631 -1.14 -5.91 27.30
N ALA A 632 -0.49 -6.63 26.37
CA ALA A 632 -0.96 -6.80 25.01
C ALA A 632 -0.19 -7.91 24.31
#